data_48b0211f8c2ec6b3d894aaba6a1dfdcd
#
_entry.id   48b0211f8c2ec6b3d894aaba6a1dfdcd
#
_cell.length_a   1.000
_cell.length_b   1.000
_cell.length_c   1.000
_cell.angle_alpha   90.00
_cell.angle_beta   90.00
_cell.angle_gamma   90.00
#
_symmetry.space_group_name_H-M   'P 1'
#
loop_
_entity.id
_entity.type
_entity.pdbx_description
1 polymer ?
#
loop_
_entity_poly.entity_id
_entity_poly.type
_entity_poly.pdbx_seq_one_letter_code
_entity_poly.pdbx_strand_id
1 'polypeptide(L)'
;AVITALTRDLPANDRAEAYRRIPWIWRIAINCTKQNKREQQRELLLLSLPDPGQPLRDWQAVVLGGGLINGLSQLGLTPSEQIEALLESSGTPKEIRSRWEQTLKLAAEMADNTEIPSGTRYDALRILGAADWQLYGPVLRRYLESGGDEELQMGAANATADLTEPAATKTLVRALPGLTEDNRNLALAILAARSPQKKFLRDAVTANEVPRVWLTAEQLKQLND
;
A
#
# COMPACT_ATOMS: atom_id res chain seq x y z
N ALA A 1 -1.64 -15.49 -16.81
CA ALA A 1 -2.68 -16.03 -17.70
C ALA A 1 -4.10 -15.53 -17.33
N VAL A 2 -4.63 -15.78 -16.08
CA VAL A 2 -6.04 -15.43 -15.76
C VAL A 2 -6.25 -13.91 -15.69
N ILE A 3 -5.39 -13.15 -15.02
CA ILE A 3 -5.49 -11.67 -14.98
C ILE A 3 -5.39 -11.10 -16.39
N THR A 4 -4.46 -11.60 -17.20
CA THR A 4 -4.32 -11.20 -18.61
C THR A 4 -5.62 -11.43 -19.41
N ALA A 5 -6.32 -12.54 -19.18
CA ALA A 5 -7.61 -12.82 -19.81
C ALA A 5 -8.71 -11.85 -19.32
N LEU A 6 -8.73 -11.53 -18.03
CA LEU A 6 -9.71 -10.60 -17.44
C LEU A 6 -9.48 -9.13 -17.86
N THR A 7 -8.27 -8.77 -18.29
CA THR A 7 -7.90 -7.38 -18.63
C THR A 7 -7.74 -7.12 -20.12
N ARG A 8 -7.60 -8.19 -20.95
CA ARG A 8 -7.31 -8.10 -22.40
C ARG A 8 -8.27 -7.19 -23.16
N ASP A 9 -9.55 -7.35 -22.92
CA ASP A 9 -10.61 -6.68 -23.66
C ASP A 9 -11.31 -5.61 -22.81
N LEU A 10 -10.65 -5.10 -21.76
CA LEU A 10 -11.18 -4.00 -20.97
C LEU A 10 -11.07 -2.69 -21.74
N PRO A 11 -12.18 -2.09 -22.18
CA PRO A 11 -12.16 -0.80 -22.83
C PRO A 11 -11.58 0.26 -21.89
N ALA A 12 -10.76 1.15 -22.42
CA ALA A 12 -10.13 2.21 -21.61
C ALA A 12 -11.17 3.13 -20.93
N ASN A 13 -12.34 3.28 -21.55
CA ASN A 13 -13.37 4.24 -21.17
C ASN A 13 -14.62 3.57 -20.56
N ASP A 14 -14.65 2.25 -20.40
CA ASP A 14 -15.78 1.54 -19.79
C ASP A 14 -15.47 1.16 -18.33
N ARG A 15 -15.67 2.14 -17.44
CA ARG A 15 -15.54 1.92 -16.00
C ARG A 15 -16.52 0.86 -15.48
N ALA A 16 -17.73 0.81 -15.98
CA ALA A 16 -18.73 -0.15 -15.48
C ALA A 16 -18.26 -1.59 -15.68
N GLU A 17 -17.71 -1.92 -16.87
CA GLU A 17 -17.15 -3.24 -17.14
C GLU A 17 -15.87 -3.50 -16.34
N ALA A 18 -15.00 -2.51 -16.18
CA ALA A 18 -13.83 -2.62 -15.34
C ALA A 18 -14.21 -2.98 -13.89
N TYR A 19 -15.18 -2.28 -13.29
CA TYR A 19 -15.64 -2.52 -11.92
C TYR A 19 -16.36 -3.84 -11.72
N ARG A 20 -16.95 -4.42 -12.77
CA ARG A 20 -17.49 -5.80 -12.71
C ARG A 20 -16.38 -6.85 -12.56
N ARG A 21 -15.19 -6.60 -13.13
CA ARG A 21 -14.05 -7.54 -13.11
C ARG A 21 -13.08 -7.29 -11.97
N ILE A 22 -12.98 -6.07 -11.47
CA ILE A 22 -12.05 -5.66 -10.39
C ILE A 22 -12.08 -6.57 -9.17
N PRO A 23 -13.23 -7.01 -8.60
CA PRO A 23 -13.23 -7.91 -7.45
C PRO A 23 -12.54 -9.26 -7.72
N TRP A 24 -12.66 -9.78 -8.94
CA TRP A 24 -12.00 -11.02 -9.35
C TRP A 24 -10.50 -10.82 -9.59
N ILE A 25 -10.14 -9.70 -10.25
CA ILE A 25 -8.75 -9.31 -10.49
C ILE A 25 -8.02 -9.18 -9.15
N TRP A 26 -8.58 -8.45 -8.20
CA TRP A 26 -8.03 -8.29 -6.86
C TRP A 26 -7.82 -9.62 -6.14
N ARG A 27 -8.85 -10.47 -6.08
CA ARG A 27 -8.77 -11.79 -5.42
C ARG A 27 -7.68 -12.68 -6.02
N ILE A 28 -7.52 -12.67 -7.33
CA ILE A 28 -6.50 -13.45 -8.01
C ILE A 28 -5.12 -12.87 -7.71
N ALA A 29 -4.96 -11.55 -7.80
CA ALA A 29 -3.68 -10.88 -7.57
C ALA A 29 -3.18 -11.10 -6.14
N ILE A 30 -4.00 -10.88 -5.11
CA ILE A 30 -3.61 -11.06 -3.72
C ILE A 30 -3.31 -12.54 -3.38
N ASN A 31 -4.12 -13.48 -3.89
CA ASN A 31 -3.85 -14.90 -3.68
C ASN A 31 -2.58 -15.35 -4.37
N CYS A 32 -2.31 -14.86 -5.58
CA CYS A 32 -1.09 -15.13 -6.33
C CYS A 32 0.15 -14.63 -5.56
N THR A 33 0.07 -13.41 -5.01
CA THR A 33 1.14 -12.82 -4.19
C THR A 33 1.38 -13.63 -2.92
N LYS A 34 0.30 -14.05 -2.22
CA LYS A 34 0.38 -14.82 -0.97
C LYS A 34 0.94 -16.23 -1.14
N GLN A 35 0.99 -16.78 -2.35
CA GLN A 35 1.71 -18.01 -2.63
C GLN A 35 3.24 -17.84 -2.51
N ASN A 36 3.71 -16.63 -2.39
CA ASN A 36 5.12 -16.25 -2.22
C ASN A 36 6.06 -16.83 -3.31
N LYS A 37 5.56 -16.90 -4.54
CA LYS A 37 6.34 -17.32 -5.71
C LYS A 37 6.85 -16.10 -6.45
N ARG A 38 8.14 -15.84 -6.34
CA ARG A 38 8.79 -14.63 -6.89
C ARG A 38 8.51 -14.41 -8.38
N GLU A 39 8.49 -15.45 -9.18
CA GLU A 39 8.22 -15.35 -10.62
C GLU A 39 6.79 -14.87 -10.89
N GLN A 40 5.81 -15.37 -10.15
CA GLN A 40 4.42 -14.93 -10.27
C GLN A 40 4.23 -13.49 -9.79
N GLN A 41 4.91 -13.09 -8.72
CA GLN A 41 4.90 -11.71 -8.23
C GLN A 41 5.52 -10.76 -9.28
N ARG A 42 6.62 -11.20 -9.92
CA ARG A 42 7.24 -10.46 -11.01
C ARG A 42 6.32 -10.32 -12.23
N GLU A 43 5.65 -11.40 -12.63
CA GLU A 43 4.67 -11.34 -13.72
C GLU A 43 3.52 -10.37 -13.40
N LEU A 44 3.02 -10.37 -12.16
CA LEU A 44 2.01 -9.42 -11.71
C LEU A 44 2.50 -7.98 -11.82
N LEU A 45 3.70 -7.70 -11.34
CA LEU A 45 4.32 -6.39 -11.43
C LEU A 45 4.41 -5.93 -12.88
N LEU A 46 5.04 -6.72 -13.76
CA LEU A 46 5.28 -6.34 -15.15
C LEU A 46 3.99 -6.14 -15.96
N LEU A 47 2.97 -6.98 -15.71
CA LEU A 47 1.66 -6.87 -16.35
C LEU A 47 0.94 -5.58 -15.96
N SER A 48 1.16 -5.11 -14.74
CA SER A 48 0.36 -4.01 -14.15
C SER A 48 1.05 -2.65 -14.23
N LEU A 49 2.31 -2.58 -14.67
CA LEU A 49 2.95 -1.30 -14.94
C LEU A 49 2.32 -0.66 -16.18
N PRO A 50 1.92 0.62 -16.14
CA PRO A 50 1.45 1.33 -17.33
C PRO A 50 2.57 1.43 -18.38
N ASP A 51 2.21 1.42 -19.65
CA ASP A 51 3.17 1.71 -20.72
C ASP A 51 3.67 3.16 -20.63
N PRO A 52 4.86 3.46 -21.16
CA PRO A 52 5.41 4.81 -21.11
C PRO A 52 4.43 5.85 -21.66
N GLY A 53 4.15 6.90 -20.86
CA GLY A 53 3.22 7.97 -21.23
C GLY A 53 1.73 7.60 -21.15
N GLN A 54 1.39 6.37 -20.77
CA GLN A 54 -0.01 6.00 -20.54
C GLN A 54 -0.44 6.24 -19.07
N PRO A 55 -1.73 6.53 -18.82
CA PRO A 55 -2.25 6.67 -17.46
C PRO A 55 -2.26 5.32 -16.73
N LEU A 56 -2.21 5.38 -15.40
CA LEU A 56 -2.47 4.22 -14.54
C LEU A 56 -3.97 3.91 -14.61
N ARG A 57 -4.33 2.70 -15.04
CA ARG A 57 -5.71 2.26 -15.11
C ARG A 57 -6.17 1.72 -13.76
N ASP A 58 -7.48 1.78 -13.49
CA ASP A 58 -8.09 1.32 -12.22
C ASP A 58 -7.67 -0.13 -11.88
N TRP A 59 -7.77 -1.06 -12.84
CA TRP A 59 -7.35 -2.45 -12.62
C TRP A 59 -5.85 -2.61 -12.33
N GLN A 60 -4.99 -1.74 -12.88
CA GLN A 60 -3.55 -1.77 -12.62
C GLN A 60 -3.27 -1.34 -11.17
N ALA A 61 -3.93 -0.29 -10.68
CA ALA A 61 -3.84 0.12 -9.29
C ALA A 61 -4.29 -0.99 -8.34
N VAL A 62 -5.40 -1.66 -8.66
CA VAL A 62 -5.92 -2.80 -7.88
C VAL A 62 -4.94 -3.97 -7.84
N VAL A 63 -4.31 -4.32 -8.97
CA VAL A 63 -3.31 -5.42 -8.98
C VAL A 63 -2.05 -5.05 -8.20
N LEU A 64 -1.55 -3.83 -8.37
CA LEU A 64 -0.33 -3.38 -7.70
C LEU A 64 -0.56 -3.12 -6.21
N GLY A 65 -1.49 -2.22 -5.87
CA GLY A 65 -1.75 -1.81 -4.49
C GLY A 65 -2.50 -2.88 -3.69
N GLY A 66 -3.70 -3.24 -4.17
CA GLY A 66 -4.57 -4.19 -3.49
C GLY A 66 -4.10 -5.64 -3.57
N GLY A 67 -3.45 -6.04 -4.65
CA GLY A 67 -2.96 -7.38 -4.87
C GLY A 67 -1.52 -7.59 -4.41
N LEU A 68 -0.56 -6.96 -5.08
CA LEU A 68 0.87 -7.22 -4.86
C LEU A 68 1.35 -6.62 -3.53
N ILE A 69 1.25 -5.32 -3.35
CA ILE A 69 1.79 -4.64 -2.15
C ILE A 69 1.06 -5.09 -0.89
N ASN A 70 -0.27 -5.13 -0.93
CA ASN A 70 -1.05 -5.60 0.20
C ASN A 70 -0.79 -7.08 0.54
N GLY A 71 -0.62 -7.92 -0.48
CA GLY A 71 -0.24 -9.32 -0.31
C GLY A 71 1.14 -9.49 0.33
N LEU A 72 2.14 -8.73 -0.10
CA LEU A 72 3.49 -8.71 0.49
C LEU A 72 3.44 -8.26 1.96
N SER A 73 2.70 -7.18 2.25
CA SER A 73 2.50 -6.67 3.60
C SER A 73 1.85 -7.71 4.52
N GLN A 74 0.83 -8.44 4.05
CA GLN A 74 0.18 -9.53 4.81
C GLN A 74 1.09 -10.74 5.06
N LEU A 75 2.12 -10.93 4.25
CA LEU A 75 3.18 -11.93 4.50
C LEU A 75 4.23 -11.45 5.51
N GLY A 76 4.10 -10.21 6.03
CA GLY A 76 5.09 -9.60 6.91
C GLY A 76 6.36 -9.13 6.19
N LEU A 77 6.35 -9.07 4.87
CA LEU A 77 7.48 -8.61 4.05
C LEU A 77 7.45 -7.08 3.91
N THR A 78 8.61 -6.48 3.69
CA THR A 78 8.75 -5.06 3.35
C THR A 78 8.46 -4.85 1.86
N PRO A 79 7.34 -4.20 1.48
CA PRO A 79 6.98 -4.10 0.06
C PRO A 79 8.04 -3.41 -0.80
N SER A 80 8.67 -2.33 -0.32
CA SER A 80 9.72 -1.61 -1.06
C SER A 80 10.91 -2.51 -1.41
N GLU A 81 11.42 -3.30 -0.44
CA GLU A 81 12.52 -4.24 -0.67
C GLU A 81 12.15 -5.34 -1.67
N GLN A 82 10.92 -5.85 -1.58
CA GLN A 82 10.45 -6.89 -2.49
C GLN A 82 10.25 -6.36 -3.91
N ILE A 83 9.64 -5.18 -4.06
CA ILE A 83 9.49 -4.54 -5.38
C ILE A 83 10.86 -4.26 -6.00
N GLU A 84 11.81 -3.71 -5.24
CA GLU A 84 13.16 -3.48 -5.71
C GLU A 84 13.83 -4.76 -6.23
N ALA A 85 13.74 -5.85 -5.48
CA ALA A 85 14.26 -7.14 -5.88
C ALA A 85 13.56 -7.70 -7.15
N LEU A 86 12.26 -7.44 -7.33
CA LEU A 86 11.52 -7.83 -8.55
C LEU A 86 11.96 -6.99 -9.76
N LEU A 87 12.20 -5.69 -9.57
CA LEU A 87 12.69 -4.80 -10.62
C LEU A 87 14.09 -5.20 -11.09
N GLU A 88 15.00 -5.53 -10.19
CA GLU A 88 16.35 -5.98 -10.51
C GLU A 88 16.38 -7.30 -11.28
N SER A 89 15.45 -8.21 -10.97
CA SER A 89 15.37 -9.52 -11.63
C SER A 89 14.73 -9.46 -13.03
N SER A 90 14.25 -8.30 -13.48
CA SER A 90 13.66 -8.13 -14.80
C SER A 90 14.76 -7.98 -15.87
N GLY A 91 14.58 -8.55 -17.05
CA GLY A 91 15.60 -8.56 -18.12
C GLY A 91 15.97 -7.18 -18.70
N THR A 92 15.20 -6.12 -18.39
CA THR A 92 15.43 -4.72 -18.81
C THR A 92 15.24 -3.78 -17.60
N PRO A 93 16.17 -3.83 -16.61
CA PRO A 93 15.95 -3.17 -15.33
C PRO A 93 15.68 -1.66 -15.41
N LYS A 94 16.37 -0.94 -16.30
CA LYS A 94 16.23 0.52 -16.42
C LYS A 94 14.84 0.93 -16.94
N GLU A 95 14.35 0.26 -17.96
CA GLU A 95 13.03 0.56 -18.54
C GLU A 95 11.91 0.23 -17.54
N ILE A 96 11.98 -0.92 -16.91
CA ILE A 96 10.98 -1.34 -15.91
C ILE A 96 11.02 -0.42 -14.69
N ARG A 97 12.20 0.00 -14.25
CA ARG A 97 12.36 0.98 -13.17
C ARG A 97 11.70 2.32 -13.53
N SER A 98 11.95 2.83 -14.73
CA SER A 98 11.31 4.08 -15.18
C SER A 98 9.78 3.98 -15.21
N ARG A 99 9.23 2.84 -15.65
CA ARG A 99 7.78 2.57 -15.60
C ARG A 99 7.27 2.50 -14.16
N TRP A 100 8.03 1.92 -13.24
CA TRP A 100 7.69 1.91 -11.81
C TRP A 100 7.68 3.34 -11.22
N GLU A 101 8.70 4.14 -11.48
CA GLU A 101 8.76 5.54 -11.04
C GLU A 101 7.57 6.37 -11.59
N GLN A 102 7.24 6.16 -12.88
CA GLN A 102 6.03 6.73 -13.47
C GLN A 102 4.77 6.25 -12.72
N THR A 103 4.70 4.97 -12.37
CA THR A 103 3.56 4.40 -11.64
C THR A 103 3.35 5.06 -10.28
N LEU A 104 4.42 5.32 -9.53
CA LEU A 104 4.34 6.00 -8.24
C LEU A 104 3.74 7.41 -8.38
N LYS A 105 4.17 8.16 -9.39
CA LYS A 105 3.63 9.49 -9.68
C LYS A 105 2.15 9.42 -10.05
N LEU A 106 1.79 8.53 -10.97
CA LEU A 106 0.40 8.34 -11.40
C LEU A 106 -0.50 7.83 -10.27
N ALA A 107 0.03 7.02 -9.34
CA ALA A 107 -0.69 6.57 -8.16
C ALA A 107 -1.00 7.73 -7.20
N ALA A 108 -0.06 8.66 -7.00
CA ALA A 108 -0.31 9.86 -6.21
C ALA A 108 -1.40 10.74 -6.85
N GLU A 109 -1.34 10.94 -8.17
CA GLU A 109 -2.37 11.69 -8.93
C GLU A 109 -3.74 10.98 -8.87
N MET A 110 -3.77 9.65 -8.99
CA MET A 110 -4.98 8.84 -8.90
C MET A 110 -5.61 8.92 -7.50
N ALA A 111 -4.81 8.88 -6.44
CA ALA A 111 -5.29 9.01 -5.07
C ALA A 111 -6.02 10.34 -4.85
N ASP A 112 -5.57 11.41 -5.47
CA ASP A 112 -6.15 12.76 -5.35
C ASP A 112 -7.37 12.98 -6.27
N ASN A 113 -7.62 12.12 -7.25
CA ASN A 113 -8.73 12.28 -8.19
C ASN A 113 -10.05 11.79 -7.59
N THR A 114 -10.91 12.72 -7.19
CA THR A 114 -12.22 12.45 -6.57
C THR A 114 -13.25 11.82 -7.50
N GLU A 115 -13.02 11.80 -8.81
CA GLU A 115 -13.89 11.11 -9.77
C GLU A 115 -13.66 9.60 -9.78
N ILE A 116 -12.55 9.14 -9.15
CA ILE A 116 -12.21 7.73 -9.00
C ILE A 116 -12.80 7.23 -7.67
N PRO A 117 -13.46 6.05 -7.65
CA PRO A 117 -14.01 5.47 -6.42
C PRO A 117 -12.95 5.26 -5.33
N SER A 118 -13.35 5.43 -4.06
CA SER A 118 -12.48 5.32 -2.88
C SER A 118 -11.65 4.05 -2.85
N GLY A 119 -12.24 2.89 -3.19
CA GLY A 119 -11.51 1.61 -3.20
C GLY A 119 -10.31 1.59 -4.16
N THR A 120 -10.44 2.19 -5.37
CA THR A 120 -9.30 2.30 -6.30
C THR A 120 -8.28 3.34 -5.83
N ARG A 121 -8.75 4.44 -5.24
CA ARG A 121 -7.87 5.45 -4.62
C ARG A 121 -7.14 4.89 -3.41
N TYR A 122 -7.79 4.03 -2.61
CA TYR A 122 -7.16 3.24 -1.57
C TYR A 122 -6.01 2.40 -2.15
N ASP A 123 -6.25 1.66 -3.23
CA ASP A 123 -5.22 0.85 -3.87
C ASP A 123 -4.07 1.70 -4.41
N ALA A 124 -4.37 2.89 -4.94
CA ALA A 124 -3.35 3.86 -5.35
C ALA A 124 -2.49 4.34 -4.17
N LEU A 125 -3.09 4.65 -3.02
CA LEU A 125 -2.36 4.95 -1.78
C LEU A 125 -1.49 3.78 -1.32
N ARG A 126 -1.97 2.54 -1.45
CA ARG A 126 -1.19 1.34 -1.12
C ARG A 126 0.10 1.23 -1.95
N ILE A 127 0.07 1.63 -3.23
CA ILE A 127 1.26 1.65 -4.09
C ILE A 127 2.36 2.53 -3.48
N LEU A 128 1.99 3.65 -2.87
CA LEU A 128 2.93 4.57 -2.22
C LEU A 128 3.62 3.98 -0.96
N GLY A 129 3.12 2.87 -0.42
CA GLY A 129 3.77 2.09 0.64
C GLY A 129 5.06 1.36 0.21
N ALA A 130 5.39 1.39 -1.09
CA ALA A 130 6.66 0.91 -1.61
C ALA A 130 7.52 2.05 -2.23
N ALA A 131 7.20 3.30 -1.93
CA ALA A 131 7.85 4.50 -2.46
C ALA A 131 8.87 5.09 -1.47
N ASP A 132 9.59 6.11 -1.93
CA ASP A 132 10.44 6.93 -1.05
C ASP A 132 9.58 7.88 -0.22
N TRP A 133 9.73 7.82 1.11
CA TRP A 133 9.02 8.69 2.05
C TRP A 133 9.26 10.18 1.80
N GLN A 134 10.47 10.58 1.40
CA GLN A 134 10.78 11.99 1.19
C GLN A 134 9.95 12.58 0.03
N LEU A 135 9.68 11.77 -0.99
CA LEU A 135 8.91 12.18 -2.17
C LEU A 135 7.39 12.09 -1.96
N TYR A 136 6.93 11.00 -1.35
CA TYR A 136 5.48 10.69 -1.30
C TYR A 136 4.87 10.77 0.12
N GLY A 137 5.70 10.93 1.15
CA GLY A 137 5.22 11.13 2.52
C GLY A 137 4.24 12.29 2.70
N PRO A 138 4.40 13.46 2.02
CA PRO A 138 3.43 14.54 2.08
C PRO A 138 2.04 14.14 1.58
N VAL A 139 1.95 13.28 0.56
CA VAL A 139 0.67 12.75 0.06
C VAL A 139 0.00 11.89 1.13
N LEU A 140 0.72 10.88 1.65
CA LEU A 140 0.20 9.97 2.68
C LEU A 140 -0.24 10.73 3.95
N ARG A 141 0.54 11.72 4.38
CA ARG A 141 0.21 12.54 5.56
C ARG A 141 -1.13 13.24 5.44
N ARG A 142 -1.45 13.82 4.28
CA ARG A 142 -2.74 14.48 4.06
C ARG A 142 -3.92 13.56 4.34
N TYR A 143 -3.84 12.30 3.92
CA TYR A 143 -4.89 11.31 4.14
C TYR A 143 -4.94 10.79 5.58
N LEU A 144 -3.83 10.77 6.29
CA LEU A 144 -3.80 10.46 7.73
C LEU A 144 -4.48 11.55 8.56
N GLU A 145 -4.33 12.82 8.16
CA GLU A 145 -4.78 14.00 8.90
C GLU A 145 -6.19 14.46 8.52
N SER A 146 -6.70 14.08 7.35
CA SER A 146 -7.88 14.72 6.73
C SER A 146 -9.23 14.44 7.40
N GLY A 147 -9.34 13.44 8.29
CA GLY A 147 -10.59 13.10 8.98
C GLY A 147 -11.81 12.80 8.07
N GLY A 148 -11.56 12.60 6.74
CA GLY A 148 -12.60 12.50 5.73
C GLY A 148 -13.02 11.06 5.44
N ASP A 149 -12.47 10.48 4.37
CA ASP A 149 -12.83 9.14 3.90
C ASP A 149 -12.03 8.08 4.69
N GLU A 150 -12.72 7.24 5.48
CA GLU A 150 -12.10 6.20 6.31
C GLU A 150 -11.32 5.16 5.51
N GLU A 151 -11.77 4.85 4.29
CA GLU A 151 -11.09 3.90 3.41
C GLU A 151 -9.76 4.49 2.91
N LEU A 152 -9.74 5.77 2.55
CA LEU A 152 -8.51 6.45 2.14
C LEU A 152 -7.56 6.64 3.33
N GLN A 153 -8.08 6.96 4.51
CA GLN A 153 -7.28 7.04 5.73
C GLN A 153 -6.62 5.68 6.04
N MET A 154 -7.37 4.58 5.91
CA MET A 154 -6.85 3.22 6.05
C MET A 154 -5.75 2.92 5.02
N GLY A 155 -5.96 3.31 3.76
CA GLY A 155 -4.96 3.15 2.70
C GLY A 155 -3.64 3.85 3.02
N ALA A 156 -3.73 5.11 3.47
CA ALA A 156 -2.57 5.90 3.89
C ALA A 156 -1.89 5.35 5.14
N ALA A 157 -2.66 4.89 6.14
CA ALA A 157 -2.11 4.30 7.37
C ALA A 157 -1.33 3.02 7.06
N ASN A 158 -1.91 2.11 6.26
CA ASN A 158 -1.25 0.89 5.83
C ASN A 158 0.00 1.17 4.97
N ALA A 159 -0.08 2.10 4.02
CA ALA A 159 1.06 2.48 3.20
C ALA A 159 2.20 3.07 4.06
N THR A 160 1.87 3.96 5.00
CA THR A 160 2.85 4.55 5.91
C THR A 160 3.49 3.50 6.82
N ALA A 161 2.71 2.51 7.27
CA ALA A 161 3.20 1.41 8.09
C ALA A 161 4.09 0.42 7.31
N ASP A 162 4.00 0.36 5.98
CA ASP A 162 4.85 -0.47 5.14
C ASP A 162 6.24 0.16 4.90
N LEU A 163 6.37 1.46 5.11
CA LEU A 163 7.63 2.18 4.96
C LEU A 163 8.54 1.97 6.19
N THR A 164 9.82 1.78 5.93
CA THR A 164 10.82 1.48 6.98
C THR A 164 11.49 2.73 7.54
N GLU A 165 11.31 3.87 6.90
CA GLU A 165 11.93 5.13 7.31
C GLU A 165 11.38 5.61 8.66
N PRO A 166 12.27 5.98 9.60
CA PRO A 166 11.86 6.48 10.91
C PRO A 166 10.88 7.65 10.87
N ALA A 167 10.96 8.49 9.85
CA ALA A 167 10.08 9.63 9.66
C ALA A 167 8.63 9.19 9.33
N ALA A 168 8.47 8.14 8.52
CA ALA A 168 7.15 7.55 8.23
C ALA A 168 6.51 7.00 9.50
N THR A 169 7.24 6.17 10.25
CA THR A 169 6.77 5.59 11.52
C THR A 169 6.37 6.67 12.53
N LYS A 170 7.22 7.71 12.72
CA LYS A 170 6.90 8.83 13.61
C LYS A 170 5.64 9.58 13.17
N THR A 171 5.46 9.75 11.86
CA THR A 171 4.25 10.40 11.33
C THR A 171 3.01 9.57 11.62
N LEU A 172 3.06 8.25 11.41
CA LEU A 172 1.93 7.36 11.72
C LEU A 172 1.60 7.38 13.22
N VAL A 173 2.61 7.29 14.10
CA VAL A 173 2.40 7.36 15.55
C VAL A 173 1.73 8.68 15.96
N ARG A 174 2.15 9.81 15.40
CA ARG A 174 1.53 11.12 15.66
C ARG A 174 0.11 11.23 15.12
N ALA A 175 -0.20 10.51 14.05
CA ALA A 175 -1.54 10.53 13.44
C ALA A 175 -2.56 9.67 14.22
N LEU A 176 -2.13 8.72 15.07
CA LEU A 176 -3.03 7.80 15.79
C LEU A 176 -4.24 8.48 16.45
N PRO A 177 -4.11 9.64 17.15
CA PRO A 177 -5.26 10.30 17.76
C PRO A 177 -6.32 10.78 16.77
N GLY A 178 -5.94 11.08 15.53
CA GLY A 178 -6.83 11.55 14.47
C GLY A 178 -7.41 10.44 13.59
N LEU A 179 -6.95 9.18 13.77
CA LEU A 179 -7.50 8.06 13.02
C LEU A 179 -8.85 7.63 13.60
N THR A 180 -9.72 7.07 12.74
CA THR A 180 -10.90 6.35 13.22
C THR A 180 -10.48 5.20 14.15
N GLU A 181 -11.39 4.71 14.97
CA GLU A 181 -11.08 3.63 15.93
C GLU A 181 -10.54 2.40 15.22
N ASP A 182 -11.18 1.98 14.13
CA ASP A 182 -10.78 0.81 13.35
C ASP A 182 -9.40 1.00 12.71
N ASN A 183 -9.16 2.15 12.08
CA ASN A 183 -7.88 2.48 11.47
C ASN A 183 -6.76 2.60 12.49
N ARG A 184 -7.05 3.17 13.66
CA ARG A 184 -6.11 3.25 14.79
C ARG A 184 -5.74 1.87 15.31
N ASN A 185 -6.73 1.00 15.53
CA ASN A 185 -6.51 -0.37 16.00
C ASN A 185 -5.64 -1.16 15.01
N LEU A 186 -5.90 -1.01 13.70
CA LEU A 186 -5.11 -1.61 12.64
C LEU A 186 -3.67 -1.07 12.64
N ALA A 187 -3.48 0.24 12.72
CA ALA A 187 -2.16 0.87 12.76
C ALA A 187 -1.36 0.41 14.00
N LEU A 188 -2.00 0.36 15.18
CA LEU A 188 -1.38 -0.14 16.41
C LEU A 188 -0.95 -1.60 16.28
N ALA A 189 -1.77 -2.46 15.66
CA ALA A 189 -1.43 -3.86 15.43
C ALA A 189 -0.17 -4.00 14.56
N ILE A 190 -0.08 -3.24 13.47
CA ILE A 190 1.07 -3.27 12.56
C ILE A 190 2.33 -2.72 13.26
N LEU A 191 2.21 -1.58 13.95
CA LEU A 191 3.33 -0.95 14.66
C LEU A 191 3.88 -1.86 15.77
N ALA A 192 3.02 -2.60 16.49
CA ALA A 192 3.43 -3.52 17.55
C ALA A 192 4.12 -4.79 16.99
N ALA A 193 3.71 -5.27 15.81
CA ALA A 193 4.22 -6.50 15.21
C ALA A 193 5.58 -6.35 14.53
N ARG A 194 5.91 -5.17 14.00
CA ARG A 194 7.11 -4.94 13.19
C ARG A 194 8.26 -4.37 14.00
N SER A 195 9.38 -5.07 14.04
CA SER A 195 10.53 -4.74 14.92
C SER A 195 11.05 -3.29 14.80
N PRO A 196 11.28 -2.71 13.61
CA PRO A 196 11.72 -1.31 13.54
C PRO A 196 10.69 -0.32 14.10
N GLN A 197 9.40 -0.51 13.80
CA GLN A 197 8.31 0.37 14.19
C GLN A 197 7.94 0.22 15.68
N LYS A 198 8.07 -0.98 16.23
CA LYS A 198 7.77 -1.31 17.63
C LYS A 198 8.46 -0.38 18.63
N LYS A 199 9.74 -0.04 18.37
CA LYS A 199 10.49 0.89 19.22
C LYS A 199 9.81 2.26 19.30
N PHE A 200 9.38 2.83 18.19
CA PHE A 200 8.72 4.14 18.17
C PHE A 200 7.39 4.14 18.89
N LEU A 201 6.60 3.06 18.73
CA LEU A 201 5.34 2.91 19.46
C LEU A 201 5.60 2.79 20.96
N ARG A 202 6.57 1.99 21.40
CA ARG A 202 6.95 1.83 22.80
C ARG A 202 7.38 3.17 23.43
N ASP A 203 8.22 3.92 22.71
CA ASP A 203 8.70 5.22 23.17
C ASP A 203 7.52 6.20 23.37
N ALA A 204 6.59 6.24 22.40
CA ALA A 204 5.39 7.09 22.49
C ALA A 204 4.43 6.68 23.61
N VAL A 205 4.26 5.38 23.86
CA VAL A 205 3.47 4.87 25.02
C VAL A 205 4.15 5.24 26.34
N THR A 206 5.47 5.15 26.41
CA THR A 206 6.24 5.52 27.60
C THR A 206 6.17 7.01 27.89
N ALA A 207 6.16 7.84 26.83
CA ALA A 207 6.00 9.29 26.91
C ALA A 207 4.56 9.75 27.17
N ASN A 208 3.59 8.83 27.26
CA ASN A 208 2.15 9.10 27.33
C ASN A 208 1.57 9.87 26.10
N GLU A 209 2.27 9.85 24.97
CA GLU A 209 1.77 10.38 23.68
C GLU A 209 0.72 9.45 23.06
N VAL A 210 0.85 8.13 23.33
CA VAL A 210 -0.13 7.10 22.95
C VAL A 210 -0.70 6.47 24.23
N PRO A 211 -2.01 6.61 24.49
CA PRO A 211 -2.66 6.06 25.66
C PRO A 211 -2.55 4.52 25.70
N ARG A 212 -2.09 3.96 26.84
CA ARG A 212 -1.98 2.49 27.01
C ARG A 212 -3.30 1.75 26.83
N VAL A 213 -4.43 2.42 27.10
CA VAL A 213 -5.77 1.83 26.95
C VAL A 213 -6.16 1.56 25.48
N TRP A 214 -5.43 2.09 24.53
CA TRP A 214 -5.63 1.78 23.11
C TRP A 214 -4.95 0.47 22.67
N LEU A 215 -4.06 -0.07 23.50
CA LEU A 215 -3.35 -1.31 23.17
C LEU A 215 -3.97 -2.49 23.90
N THR A 216 -4.04 -3.61 23.22
CA THR A 216 -4.43 -4.88 23.81
C THR A 216 -3.32 -5.41 24.74
N ALA A 217 -3.67 -6.34 25.65
CA ALA A 217 -2.69 -6.99 26.52
C ALA A 217 -1.57 -7.67 25.71
N GLU A 218 -1.90 -8.28 24.56
CA GLU A 218 -0.93 -8.91 23.67
C GLU A 218 0.03 -7.89 23.03
N GLN A 219 -0.49 -6.77 22.54
CA GLN A 219 0.34 -5.69 22.00
C GLN A 219 1.28 -5.09 23.06
N LEU A 220 0.78 -4.88 24.29
CA LEU A 220 1.61 -4.42 25.41
C LEU A 220 2.72 -5.41 25.75
N LYS A 221 2.44 -6.71 25.69
CA LYS A 221 3.47 -7.74 25.85
C LYS A 221 4.50 -7.67 24.73
N GLN A 222 4.07 -7.61 23.47
CA GLN A 222 4.95 -7.48 22.29
C GLN A 222 5.87 -6.25 22.37
N LEU A 223 5.42 -5.14 22.97
CA LEU A 223 6.25 -3.95 23.13
C LEU A 223 7.38 -4.13 24.18
N ASN A 224 7.26 -5.08 25.11
CA ASN A 224 8.25 -5.33 26.15
C ASN A 224 9.26 -6.42 25.77
N ASP A 225 8.94 -7.23 24.76
CA ASP A 225 9.83 -8.24 24.19
C ASP A 225 10.81 -7.60 23.18
#